data_1a8cce67e058cb4776b59f70cc0e3eb7
#
_entry.id   1a8cce67e058cb4776b59f70cc0e3eb7
#
_cell.length_a   1.000
_cell.length_b   1.000
_cell.length_c   1.000
_cell.angle_alpha   90.00
_cell.angle_beta   90.00
_cell.angle_gamma   90.00
#
_symmetry.space_group_name_H-M   'P 1'
#
loop_
_entity.id
_entity.type
_entity.pdbx_description
1 polymer ?
#
loop_
_entity_poly.entity_id
_entity_poly.type
_entity_poly.pdbx_seq_one_letter_code
_entity_poly.pdbx_strand_id
1 'polypeptide(L)'
;CHDHKYDPVPTADYYSLYGVFASSHEPKDKPFISDSIDPVQRASFEKERKRREDSLKNYEKEQYARIRKQVKQQTGDYIWAAHRAAGVEAGKIDELARKSKLDPDVTRRWMSHLAKHRESADPVFAVWFALAKLDEKSFATEAKRVLAEERLAKASEAVRQTLGQAETLEAAAKALGKLCFEADEKQPMLREGVFSDASPAKLSDGDVWRIMEVAGKE
;
A
#
# COMPACT_ATOMS: atom_id res chain seq x y z
N CYS A 1 -21.86 19.47 35.20
CA CYS A 1 -23.25 19.43 34.72
C CYS A 1 -24.17 20.09 35.73
N HIS A 2 -25.26 20.65 35.27
CA HIS A 2 -26.31 21.29 36.08
C HIS A 2 -27.66 20.86 35.48
N ASP A 3 -28.72 21.04 36.28
CA ASP A 3 -30.08 20.75 35.85
C ASP A 3 -30.45 21.55 34.61
N HIS A 4 -31.20 20.93 33.70
CA HIS A 4 -31.54 21.54 32.42
C HIS A 4 -32.41 22.79 32.65
N LYS A 5 -32.03 23.90 31.99
CA LYS A 5 -32.62 25.21 32.24
C LYS A 5 -34.13 25.31 31.87
N TYR A 6 -34.56 24.59 30.84
CA TYR A 6 -35.88 24.68 30.26
C TYR A 6 -36.78 23.48 30.48
N ASP A 7 -36.21 22.33 30.79
CA ASP A 7 -36.93 21.09 31.01
C ASP A 7 -36.72 20.59 32.45
N PRO A 8 -37.76 20.03 33.11
CA PRO A 8 -37.65 19.52 34.48
C PRO A 8 -36.89 18.18 34.51
N VAL A 9 -35.69 18.16 33.98
CA VAL A 9 -34.83 16.98 33.97
C VAL A 9 -33.64 17.25 34.92
N PRO A 10 -33.64 16.71 36.13
CA PRO A 10 -32.52 16.85 37.04
C PRO A 10 -31.28 16.09 36.53
N THR A 11 -30.12 16.57 36.90
CA THR A 11 -28.83 15.94 36.54
C THR A 11 -28.78 14.45 36.93
N ALA A 12 -29.42 14.08 38.04
CA ALA A 12 -29.49 12.68 38.46
C ALA A 12 -30.20 11.78 37.46
N ASP A 13 -31.33 12.24 36.88
CA ASP A 13 -32.08 11.47 35.86
C ASP A 13 -31.30 11.34 34.58
N TYR A 14 -30.57 12.39 34.18
CA TYR A 14 -29.66 12.31 33.06
C TYR A 14 -28.62 11.20 33.24
N TYR A 15 -27.92 11.15 34.37
CA TYR A 15 -26.92 10.12 34.59
C TYR A 15 -27.52 8.73 34.78
N SER A 16 -28.74 8.62 35.35
CA SER A 16 -29.46 7.35 35.41
C SER A 16 -29.75 6.79 34.02
N LEU A 17 -30.28 7.63 33.13
CA LEU A 17 -30.56 7.24 31.76
C LEU A 17 -29.28 6.95 30.97
N TYR A 18 -28.26 7.79 31.16
CA TYR A 18 -26.94 7.54 30.56
C TYR A 18 -26.37 6.19 31.01
N GLY A 19 -26.48 5.85 32.29
CA GLY A 19 -26.02 4.55 32.84
C GLY A 19 -26.73 3.36 32.19
N VAL A 20 -28.04 3.47 31.93
CA VAL A 20 -28.80 2.44 31.21
C VAL A 20 -28.23 2.23 29.80
N PHE A 21 -28.06 3.31 29.04
CA PHE A 21 -27.53 3.20 27.67
C PHE A 21 -26.06 2.78 27.62
N ALA A 22 -25.22 3.28 28.51
CA ALA A 22 -23.80 2.94 28.59
C ALA A 22 -23.56 1.47 28.98
N SER A 23 -24.51 0.86 29.76
CA SER A 23 -24.46 -0.56 30.11
C SER A 23 -25.17 -1.49 29.13
N SER A 24 -25.91 -0.94 28.17
CA SER A 24 -26.63 -1.72 27.17
C SER A 24 -25.73 -2.08 25.99
N HIS A 25 -25.77 -3.31 25.58
CA HIS A 25 -25.03 -3.80 24.40
C HIS A 25 -26.01 -4.40 23.41
N GLU A 26 -25.85 -4.08 22.15
CA GLU A 26 -26.60 -4.76 21.11
C GLU A 26 -26.15 -6.23 21.06
N PRO A 27 -27.09 -7.19 21.21
CA PRO A 27 -26.73 -8.61 21.15
C PRO A 27 -26.21 -8.96 19.74
N LYS A 28 -25.18 -9.81 19.70
CA LYS A 28 -24.63 -10.30 18.42
C LYS A 28 -25.69 -11.02 17.60
N ASP A 29 -26.53 -11.80 18.28
CA ASP A 29 -27.67 -12.46 17.68
C ASP A 29 -28.92 -11.65 17.98
N LYS A 30 -29.45 -10.99 16.96
CA LYS A 30 -30.65 -10.16 17.10
C LYS A 30 -31.86 -11.04 17.37
N PRO A 31 -32.68 -10.71 18.41
CA PRO A 31 -33.87 -11.49 18.70
C PRO A 31 -34.88 -11.40 17.56
N PHE A 32 -35.57 -12.51 17.30
CA PHE A 32 -36.65 -12.51 16.32
C PHE A 32 -37.88 -11.82 16.91
N ILE A 33 -38.50 -10.95 16.11
CA ILE A 33 -39.69 -10.20 16.49
C ILE A 33 -40.95 -11.12 16.48
N SER A 34 -40.90 -12.21 15.75
CA SER A 34 -42.03 -13.16 15.63
C SER A 34 -41.55 -14.59 15.41
N ASP A 35 -42.08 -15.50 16.19
CA ASP A 35 -41.89 -16.96 16.02
C ASP A 35 -42.77 -17.55 14.92
N SER A 36 -43.61 -16.73 14.26
CA SER A 36 -44.59 -17.19 13.29
C SER A 36 -44.07 -17.29 11.84
N ILE A 37 -42.75 -17.18 11.61
CA ILE A 37 -42.20 -17.37 10.27
C ILE A 37 -42.12 -18.86 9.97
N ASP A 38 -42.80 -19.27 8.87
CA ASP A 38 -42.70 -20.61 8.34
C ASP A 38 -41.22 -21.07 8.24
N PRO A 39 -40.82 -22.19 8.85
CA PRO A 39 -39.45 -22.69 8.81
C PRO A 39 -38.89 -22.82 7.38
N VAL A 40 -39.74 -23.14 6.40
CA VAL A 40 -39.33 -23.27 4.99
C VAL A 40 -38.97 -21.88 4.40
N GLN A 41 -39.78 -20.87 4.69
CA GLN A 41 -39.52 -19.49 4.25
C GLN A 41 -38.24 -18.94 4.91
N ARG A 42 -38.04 -19.22 6.20
CA ARG A 42 -36.85 -18.84 6.92
C ARG A 42 -35.60 -19.49 6.31
N ALA A 43 -35.62 -20.80 6.05
CA ALA A 43 -34.50 -21.50 5.45
C ALA A 43 -34.18 -20.97 4.04
N SER A 44 -35.20 -20.66 3.25
CA SER A 44 -35.01 -20.06 1.92
C SER A 44 -34.41 -18.65 1.98
N PHE A 45 -34.84 -17.82 2.93
CA PHE A 45 -34.31 -16.50 3.17
C PHE A 45 -32.82 -16.55 3.61
N GLU A 46 -32.50 -17.42 4.57
CA GLU A 46 -31.13 -17.58 5.04
C GLU A 46 -30.20 -18.09 3.95
N LYS A 47 -30.67 -19.01 3.11
CA LYS A 47 -29.90 -19.46 1.94
C LYS A 47 -29.63 -18.34 0.95
N GLU A 48 -30.64 -17.54 0.63
CA GLU A 48 -30.49 -16.42 -0.29
C GLU A 48 -29.61 -15.30 0.30
N ARG A 49 -29.79 -15.00 1.60
CA ARG A 49 -28.93 -14.06 2.32
C ARG A 49 -27.46 -14.49 2.25
N LYS A 50 -27.17 -15.73 2.59
CA LYS A 50 -25.81 -16.27 2.53
C LYS A 50 -25.23 -16.22 1.11
N ARG A 51 -26.05 -16.57 0.11
CA ARG A 51 -25.62 -16.46 -1.30
C ARG A 51 -25.21 -15.03 -1.67
N ARG A 52 -25.98 -14.03 -1.22
CA ARG A 52 -25.67 -12.59 -1.48
C ARG A 52 -24.44 -12.13 -0.72
N GLU A 53 -24.31 -12.52 0.55
CA GLU A 53 -23.12 -12.24 1.36
C GLU A 53 -21.84 -12.84 0.73
N ASP A 54 -21.90 -14.08 0.28
CA ASP A 54 -20.78 -14.74 -0.39
C ASP A 54 -20.47 -14.06 -1.74
N SER A 55 -21.49 -13.67 -2.50
CA SER A 55 -21.32 -12.92 -3.74
C SER A 55 -20.66 -11.55 -3.50
N LEU A 56 -21.09 -10.83 -2.46
CA LEU A 56 -20.49 -9.55 -2.07
C LEU A 56 -18.99 -9.73 -1.68
N LYS A 57 -18.70 -10.69 -0.82
CA LYS A 57 -17.32 -11.01 -0.42
C LYS A 57 -16.41 -11.36 -1.61
N ASN A 58 -16.95 -12.15 -2.55
CA ASN A 58 -16.20 -12.48 -3.76
C ASN A 58 -15.95 -11.25 -4.62
N TYR A 59 -16.96 -10.40 -4.81
CA TYR A 59 -16.82 -9.16 -5.54
C TYR A 59 -15.78 -8.24 -4.89
N GLU A 60 -15.85 -8.04 -3.58
CA GLU A 60 -14.86 -7.26 -2.83
C GLU A 60 -13.44 -7.82 -3.03
N LYS A 61 -13.27 -9.14 -2.88
CA LYS A 61 -11.99 -9.81 -3.07
C LYS A 61 -11.43 -9.59 -4.49
N GLU A 62 -12.26 -9.68 -5.51
CA GLU A 62 -11.88 -9.44 -6.89
C GLU A 62 -11.49 -7.97 -7.13
N GLN A 63 -12.26 -7.01 -6.59
CA GLN A 63 -11.94 -5.59 -6.71
C GLN A 63 -10.64 -5.25 -6.00
N TYR A 64 -10.41 -5.76 -4.78
CA TYR A 64 -9.14 -5.58 -4.07
C TYR A 64 -7.96 -6.19 -4.83
N ALA A 65 -8.12 -7.38 -5.39
CA ALA A 65 -7.07 -7.99 -6.20
C ALA A 65 -6.75 -7.15 -7.46
N ARG A 66 -7.78 -6.60 -8.11
CA ARG A 66 -7.63 -5.72 -9.28
C ARG A 66 -6.89 -4.43 -8.94
N ILE A 67 -7.32 -3.74 -7.86
CA ILE A 67 -6.69 -2.49 -7.41
C ILE A 67 -5.23 -2.76 -7.01
N ARG A 68 -4.99 -3.82 -6.24
CA ARG A 68 -3.65 -4.24 -5.84
C ARG A 68 -2.75 -4.48 -7.05
N LYS A 69 -3.23 -5.19 -8.05
CA LYS A 69 -2.48 -5.44 -9.29
C LYS A 69 -2.16 -4.14 -10.02
N GLN A 70 -3.11 -3.22 -10.12
CA GLN A 70 -2.91 -1.91 -10.74
C GLN A 70 -1.84 -1.09 -10.02
N VAL A 71 -1.90 -0.99 -8.69
CA VAL A 71 -0.90 -0.28 -7.87
C VAL A 71 0.50 -0.90 -8.05
N LYS A 72 0.60 -2.23 -8.09
CA LYS A 72 1.86 -2.93 -8.34
C LYS A 72 2.43 -2.64 -9.71
N GLN A 73 1.60 -2.57 -10.75
CA GLN A 73 2.02 -2.21 -12.10
C GLN A 73 2.56 -0.78 -12.18
N GLN A 74 2.05 0.12 -11.35
CA GLN A 74 2.46 1.53 -11.27
C GLN A 74 3.65 1.77 -10.32
N THR A 75 4.30 0.73 -9.81
CA THR A 75 5.43 0.86 -8.87
C THR A 75 6.51 1.80 -9.37
N GLY A 76 6.87 1.74 -10.64
CA GLY A 76 7.86 2.65 -11.23
C GLY A 76 7.43 4.12 -11.22
N ASP A 77 6.16 4.37 -11.49
CA ASP A 77 5.60 5.72 -11.45
C ASP A 77 5.57 6.26 -10.01
N TYR A 78 5.27 5.40 -9.02
CA TYR A 78 5.36 5.76 -7.60
C TYR A 78 6.79 6.06 -7.14
N ILE A 79 7.79 5.27 -7.56
CA ILE A 79 9.20 5.52 -7.27
C ILE A 79 9.62 6.88 -7.86
N TRP A 80 9.24 7.16 -9.10
CA TRP A 80 9.50 8.43 -9.76
C TRP A 80 8.82 9.60 -9.08
N ALA A 81 7.54 9.48 -8.76
CA ALA A 81 6.78 10.50 -8.05
C ALA A 81 7.38 10.78 -6.66
N ALA A 82 7.74 9.74 -5.91
CA ALA A 82 8.39 9.85 -4.62
C ALA A 82 9.75 10.54 -4.70
N HIS A 83 10.55 10.27 -5.73
CA HIS A 83 11.80 10.97 -5.97
C HIS A 83 11.58 12.47 -6.22
N ARG A 84 10.64 12.83 -7.09
CA ARG A 84 10.28 14.22 -7.40
C ARG A 84 9.66 14.96 -6.22
N ALA A 85 8.96 14.24 -5.35
CA ALA A 85 8.37 14.81 -4.14
C ALA A 85 9.40 15.02 -3.02
N ALA A 86 10.60 14.46 -3.14
CA ALA A 86 11.66 14.66 -2.16
C ALA A 86 12.07 16.15 -2.11
N GLY A 87 11.83 16.78 -0.96
CA GLY A 87 12.09 18.22 -0.77
C GLY A 87 10.90 19.15 -1.12
N VAL A 88 9.77 18.60 -1.49
CA VAL A 88 8.54 19.37 -1.75
C VAL A 88 7.69 19.44 -0.46
N GLU A 89 7.03 20.60 -0.25
CA GLU A 89 6.10 20.78 0.88
C GLU A 89 4.96 19.74 0.86
N ALA A 90 4.59 19.25 2.04
CA ALA A 90 3.61 18.17 2.19
C ALA A 90 2.29 18.42 1.44
N GLY A 91 1.80 19.67 1.42
CA GLY A 91 0.56 20.03 0.72
C GLY A 91 0.64 19.92 -0.81
N LYS A 92 1.82 19.99 -1.38
CA LYS A 92 2.04 19.88 -2.84
C LYS A 92 2.25 18.45 -3.32
N ILE A 93 2.54 17.53 -2.40
CA ILE A 93 2.72 16.10 -2.72
C ILE A 93 1.43 15.51 -3.29
N ASP A 94 0.30 15.84 -2.69
CA ASP A 94 -1.02 15.35 -3.13
C ASP A 94 -1.36 15.85 -4.53
N GLU A 95 -1.03 17.11 -4.83
CA GLU A 95 -1.24 17.67 -6.16
C GLU A 95 -0.34 16.99 -7.21
N LEU A 96 0.91 16.75 -6.87
CA LEU A 96 1.87 16.04 -7.73
C LEU A 96 1.41 14.61 -8.02
N ALA A 97 0.98 13.88 -6.99
CA ALA A 97 0.47 12.53 -7.14
C ALA A 97 -0.79 12.50 -8.02
N ARG A 98 -1.77 13.38 -7.77
CA ARG A 98 -3.01 13.46 -8.57
C ARG A 98 -2.76 13.86 -10.02
N LYS A 99 -1.83 14.78 -10.30
CA LYS A 99 -1.41 15.12 -11.67
C LYS A 99 -0.84 13.91 -12.42
N SER A 100 -0.15 13.04 -11.70
CA SER A 100 0.40 11.79 -12.24
C SER A 100 -0.61 10.64 -12.24
N LYS A 101 -1.87 10.86 -11.84
CA LYS A 101 -2.93 9.85 -11.66
C LYS A 101 -2.52 8.74 -10.70
N LEU A 102 -1.77 9.09 -9.66
CA LEU A 102 -1.30 8.22 -8.59
C LEU A 102 -2.05 8.53 -7.30
N ASP A 103 -2.14 7.54 -6.44
CA ASP A 103 -2.70 7.70 -5.11
C ASP A 103 -1.71 8.47 -4.19
N PRO A 104 -2.15 9.56 -3.52
CA PRO A 104 -1.26 10.35 -2.66
C PRO A 104 -0.73 9.58 -1.45
N ASP A 105 -1.54 8.69 -0.86
CA ASP A 105 -1.12 7.93 0.33
C ASP A 105 -0.08 6.88 -0.02
N VAL A 106 -0.27 6.19 -1.13
CA VAL A 106 0.73 5.26 -1.66
C VAL A 106 2.01 6.01 -2.02
N THR A 107 1.92 7.22 -2.60
CA THR A 107 3.09 8.04 -2.90
C THR A 107 3.85 8.41 -1.62
N ARG A 108 3.17 8.85 -0.56
CA ARG A 108 3.79 9.16 0.75
C ARG A 108 4.47 7.93 1.38
N ARG A 109 3.87 6.75 1.23
CA ARG A 109 4.47 5.49 1.71
C ARG A 109 5.74 5.16 0.95
N TRP A 110 5.74 5.33 -0.37
CA TRP A 110 6.95 5.16 -1.18
C TRP A 110 8.04 6.15 -0.80
N MET A 111 7.70 7.42 -0.52
CA MET A 111 8.67 8.39 0.00
C MET A 111 9.30 7.91 1.31
N SER A 112 8.49 7.47 2.26
CA SER A 112 8.97 6.97 3.55
C SER A 112 9.80 5.70 3.38
N HIS A 113 9.41 4.80 2.49
CA HIS A 113 10.17 3.59 2.18
C HIS A 113 11.54 3.92 1.58
N LEU A 114 11.58 4.75 0.56
CA LEU A 114 12.84 5.17 -0.05
C LEU A 114 13.74 5.93 0.93
N ALA A 115 13.18 6.79 1.78
CA ALA A 115 13.94 7.49 2.82
C ALA A 115 14.59 6.51 3.79
N LYS A 116 13.86 5.51 4.26
CA LYS A 116 14.36 4.46 5.18
C LYS A 116 15.50 3.62 4.57
N HIS A 117 15.43 3.35 3.27
CA HIS A 117 16.44 2.53 2.59
C HIS A 117 17.59 3.33 1.99
N ARG A 118 17.55 4.66 2.09
CA ARG A 118 18.58 5.53 1.52
C ARG A 118 19.96 5.36 2.15
N GLU A 119 19.99 5.08 3.45
CA GLU A 119 21.23 4.90 4.24
C GLU A 119 21.62 3.42 4.36
N SER A 120 20.69 2.51 4.05
CA SER A 120 20.97 1.09 4.05
C SER A 120 21.67 0.69 2.76
N ALA A 121 22.64 -0.23 2.86
CA ALA A 121 23.26 -0.86 1.69
C ALA A 121 22.29 -1.85 1.03
N ASP A 122 21.06 -1.42 0.76
CA ASP A 122 20.03 -2.25 0.13
C ASP A 122 20.44 -2.58 -1.30
N PRO A 123 20.60 -3.86 -1.65
CA PRO A 123 21.17 -4.26 -2.94
C PRO A 123 20.28 -3.93 -4.14
N VAL A 124 19.01 -3.68 -3.92
CA VAL A 124 18.04 -3.29 -4.97
C VAL A 124 18.05 -1.77 -5.14
N PHE A 125 17.87 -1.03 -4.03
CA PHE A 125 17.75 0.42 -4.07
C PHE A 125 19.09 1.17 -4.10
N ALA A 126 20.22 0.52 -3.76
CA ALA A 126 21.55 1.14 -3.86
C ALA A 126 21.83 1.66 -5.28
N VAL A 127 21.47 0.89 -6.29
CA VAL A 127 21.61 1.28 -7.72
C VAL A 127 20.73 2.48 -8.04
N TRP A 128 19.48 2.45 -7.61
CA TRP A 128 18.55 3.56 -7.79
C TRP A 128 19.07 4.86 -7.16
N PHE A 129 19.52 4.81 -5.90
CA PHE A 129 20.04 6.00 -5.22
C PHE A 129 21.35 6.51 -5.80
N ALA A 130 22.16 5.64 -6.39
CA ALA A 130 23.37 6.08 -7.10
C ALA A 130 23.00 6.86 -8.38
N LEU A 131 22.04 6.36 -9.15
CA LEU A 131 21.56 7.02 -10.36
C LEU A 131 20.75 8.29 -10.07
N ALA A 132 19.99 8.32 -8.98
CA ALA A 132 19.17 9.48 -8.58
C ALA A 132 19.98 10.71 -8.17
N LYS A 133 21.31 10.60 -8.06
CA LYS A 133 22.22 11.71 -7.79
C LYS A 133 22.74 12.38 -9.06
N LEU A 134 22.52 11.76 -10.22
CA LEU A 134 23.00 12.26 -11.49
C LEU A 134 22.13 13.39 -12.00
N ASP A 135 22.76 14.34 -12.70
CA ASP A 135 22.04 15.41 -13.38
C ASP A 135 21.32 14.82 -14.62
N GLU A 136 20.10 15.26 -14.86
CA GLU A 136 19.26 14.78 -15.96
C GLU A 136 19.95 14.95 -17.33
N LYS A 137 20.77 16.01 -17.49
CA LYS A 137 21.47 16.30 -18.74
C LYS A 137 22.64 15.35 -19.03
N SER A 138 23.30 14.85 -17.99
CA SER A 138 24.46 13.95 -18.11
C SER A 138 24.12 12.49 -17.85
N PHE A 139 22.86 12.19 -17.54
CA PHE A 139 22.41 10.89 -17.06
C PHE A 139 22.86 9.74 -17.98
N ALA A 140 22.59 9.81 -19.28
CA ALA A 140 22.89 8.73 -20.21
C ALA A 140 24.40 8.40 -20.29
N THR A 141 25.26 9.39 -20.10
CA THR A 141 26.71 9.22 -20.18
C THR A 141 27.29 8.73 -18.84
N GLU A 142 26.80 9.30 -17.73
CA GLU A 142 27.36 9.02 -16.40
C GLU A 142 26.76 7.76 -15.77
N ALA A 143 25.54 7.37 -16.13
CA ALA A 143 24.88 6.19 -15.58
C ALA A 143 25.73 4.92 -15.75
N LYS A 144 26.30 4.70 -16.93
CA LYS A 144 27.17 3.55 -17.20
C LYS A 144 28.43 3.54 -16.32
N ARG A 145 29.01 4.72 -16.10
CA ARG A 145 30.19 4.88 -15.24
C ARG A 145 29.87 4.60 -13.78
N VAL A 146 28.76 5.12 -13.30
CA VAL A 146 28.32 4.92 -11.91
C VAL A 146 27.98 3.44 -11.64
N LEU A 147 27.34 2.76 -12.60
CA LEU A 147 27.01 1.35 -12.49
C LEU A 147 28.23 0.42 -12.48
N ALA A 148 29.37 0.87 -13.00
CA ALA A 148 30.64 0.14 -12.99
C ALA A 148 31.44 0.36 -11.68
N GLU A 149 30.99 1.23 -10.77
CA GLU A 149 31.68 1.48 -9.51
C GLU A 149 31.66 0.26 -8.58
N GLU A 150 32.81 0.01 -7.93
CA GLU A 150 33.03 -1.12 -7.02
C GLU A 150 32.02 -1.14 -5.84
N ARG A 151 31.57 0.03 -5.38
CA ARG A 151 30.56 0.15 -4.31
C ARG A 151 29.23 -0.50 -4.68
N LEU A 152 28.92 -0.65 -5.97
CA LEU A 152 27.73 -1.30 -6.48
C LEU A 152 27.97 -2.78 -6.86
N ALA A 153 29.17 -3.32 -6.62
CA ALA A 153 29.49 -4.71 -6.91
C ALA A 153 28.59 -5.69 -6.12
N LYS A 154 28.12 -5.29 -4.94
CA LYS A 154 27.18 -6.07 -4.11
C LYS A 154 25.71 -5.88 -4.48
N ALA A 155 25.40 -4.97 -5.40
CA ALA A 155 24.04 -4.77 -5.86
C ALA A 155 23.61 -5.88 -6.83
N SER A 156 22.30 -6.11 -6.91
CA SER A 156 21.74 -7.13 -7.80
C SER A 156 22.16 -6.89 -9.26
N GLU A 157 22.72 -7.89 -9.89
CA GLU A 157 23.14 -7.87 -11.30
C GLU A 157 21.95 -7.56 -12.24
N ALA A 158 20.79 -8.18 -11.98
CA ALA A 158 19.59 -7.95 -12.77
C ALA A 158 19.12 -6.48 -12.68
N VAL A 159 19.23 -5.86 -11.49
CA VAL A 159 18.89 -4.44 -11.31
C VAL A 159 19.91 -3.56 -12.06
N ARG A 160 21.22 -3.84 -11.93
CA ARG A 160 22.25 -3.07 -12.65
C ARG A 160 22.09 -3.14 -14.17
N GLN A 161 21.86 -4.31 -14.72
CA GLN A 161 21.66 -4.51 -16.15
C GLN A 161 20.39 -3.77 -16.63
N THR A 162 19.28 -3.92 -15.92
CA THR A 162 18.00 -3.31 -16.28
C THR A 162 18.07 -1.78 -16.22
N LEU A 163 18.63 -1.21 -15.15
CA LEU A 163 18.74 0.24 -15.00
C LEU A 163 19.82 0.84 -15.92
N GLY A 164 20.84 0.05 -16.29
CA GLY A 164 21.91 0.47 -17.21
C GLY A 164 21.45 0.70 -18.66
N GLN A 165 20.28 0.20 -19.02
CA GLN A 165 19.67 0.43 -20.34
C GLN A 165 18.81 1.71 -20.39
N ALA A 166 18.57 2.35 -19.25
CA ALA A 166 17.74 3.53 -19.18
C ALA A 166 18.50 4.78 -19.64
N GLU A 167 17.85 5.57 -20.47
CA GLU A 167 18.41 6.85 -20.98
C GLU A 167 18.09 8.03 -20.06
N THR A 168 17.07 7.89 -19.20
CA THR A 168 16.63 8.92 -18.25
C THR A 168 16.36 8.30 -16.90
N LEU A 169 16.39 9.13 -15.84
CA LEU A 169 16.07 8.68 -14.49
C LEU A 169 14.62 8.21 -14.35
N GLU A 170 13.68 8.83 -15.09
CA GLU A 170 12.30 8.37 -15.16
C GLU A 170 12.18 6.98 -15.78
N ALA A 171 12.91 6.73 -16.89
CA ALA A 171 12.95 5.42 -17.51
C ALA A 171 13.55 4.36 -16.59
N ALA A 172 14.59 4.73 -15.81
CA ALA A 172 15.18 3.86 -14.79
C ALA A 172 14.17 3.52 -13.69
N ALA A 173 13.37 4.49 -13.21
CA ALA A 173 12.31 4.24 -12.22
C ALA A 173 11.26 3.26 -12.75
N LYS A 174 10.81 3.46 -13.98
CA LYS A 174 9.84 2.57 -14.65
C LYS A 174 10.39 1.16 -14.86
N ALA A 175 11.66 1.06 -15.27
CA ALA A 175 12.34 -0.22 -15.42
C ALA A 175 12.48 -0.98 -14.11
N LEU A 176 12.84 -0.29 -13.01
CA LEU A 176 12.88 -0.86 -11.68
C LEU A 176 11.51 -1.33 -11.22
N GLY A 177 10.46 -0.52 -11.42
CA GLY A 177 9.09 -0.88 -11.08
C GLY A 177 8.60 -2.11 -11.84
N LYS A 178 8.93 -2.21 -13.13
CA LYS A 178 8.62 -3.40 -13.96
C LYS A 178 9.33 -4.64 -13.42
N LEU A 179 10.60 -4.52 -13.07
CA LEU A 179 11.38 -5.62 -12.49
C LEU A 179 10.76 -6.10 -11.17
N CYS A 180 10.35 -5.16 -10.30
CA CYS A 180 9.67 -5.50 -9.04
C CYS A 180 8.33 -6.21 -9.28
N PHE A 181 7.55 -5.75 -10.27
CA PHE A 181 6.28 -6.37 -10.62
C PHE A 181 6.47 -7.79 -11.19
N GLU A 182 7.43 -7.97 -12.08
CA GLU A 182 7.74 -9.29 -12.65
C GLU A 182 8.27 -10.27 -11.59
N ALA A 183 9.06 -9.77 -10.63
CA ALA A 183 9.53 -10.55 -9.49
C ALA A 183 8.37 -11.03 -8.61
N ASP A 184 7.38 -10.16 -8.38
CA ASP A 184 6.20 -10.49 -7.60
C ASP A 184 5.28 -11.51 -8.32
N GLU A 185 5.11 -11.40 -9.64
CA GLU A 185 4.29 -12.33 -10.43
C GLU A 185 4.92 -13.72 -10.55
N LYS A 186 6.25 -13.80 -10.66
CA LYS A 186 6.99 -15.05 -10.86
C LYS A 186 7.51 -15.71 -9.60
N GLN A 187 7.12 -15.24 -8.48
CA GLN A 187 7.40 -15.55 -7.08
C GLN A 187 8.56 -16.49 -6.65
N PRO A 188 8.84 -17.69 -7.18
CA PRO A 188 9.97 -18.46 -6.67
C PRO A 188 11.30 -18.11 -7.32
N MET A 189 11.33 -17.84 -8.63
CA MET A 189 12.60 -17.77 -9.38
C MET A 189 13.25 -16.39 -9.39
N LEU A 190 12.49 -15.31 -9.34
CA LEU A 190 13.07 -13.95 -9.34
C LEU A 190 13.37 -13.45 -7.93
N ARG A 191 12.70 -13.97 -6.90
CA ARG A 191 13.12 -13.76 -5.52
C ARG A 191 14.50 -14.36 -5.28
N GLU A 192 14.79 -15.53 -5.81
CA GLU A 192 16.13 -16.10 -5.73
C GLU A 192 17.14 -15.27 -6.55
N GLY A 193 16.83 -14.79 -7.73
CA GLY A 193 17.77 -14.05 -8.58
C GLY A 193 17.91 -12.56 -8.30
N VAL A 194 16.84 -11.86 -7.94
CA VAL A 194 16.84 -10.40 -7.70
C VAL A 194 16.98 -10.04 -6.23
N PHE A 195 16.52 -10.92 -5.35
CA PHE A 195 16.45 -10.67 -3.92
C PHE A 195 17.24 -11.68 -3.06
N SER A 196 17.69 -12.83 -3.57
CA SER A 196 18.39 -13.84 -2.78
C SER A 196 19.88 -13.67 -2.71
N ASP A 197 20.52 -13.07 -3.70
CA ASP A 197 21.93 -12.69 -3.65
C ASP A 197 22.18 -11.50 -2.72
N ALA A 198 21.13 -10.84 -2.34
CA ALA A 198 21.12 -9.93 -1.23
C ALA A 198 21.03 -10.77 0.04
N SER A 199 22.17 -10.99 0.69
CA SER A 199 22.26 -11.42 2.07
C SER A 199 20.92 -11.38 2.80
N PRO A 200 20.60 -12.34 3.66
CA PRO A 200 19.30 -12.49 4.32
C PRO A 200 18.92 -11.35 5.26
N ALA A 201 19.44 -10.17 5.06
CA ALA A 201 18.86 -8.95 5.52
C ALA A 201 17.54 -8.74 4.76
N LYS A 202 16.69 -9.76 4.86
CA LYS A 202 15.25 -9.69 5.03
C LYS A 202 14.62 -8.43 4.43
N LEU A 203 14.56 -8.38 3.11
CA LEU A 203 13.27 -7.99 2.56
C LEU A 203 12.35 -9.15 2.93
N SER A 204 11.89 -9.15 4.19
CA SER A 204 10.83 -10.05 4.59
C SER A 204 9.70 -9.78 3.63
N ASP A 205 9.03 -10.82 3.19
CA ASP A 205 7.79 -10.77 2.42
C ASP A 205 6.81 -9.68 2.92
N GLY A 206 7.00 -9.22 4.15
CA GLY A 206 6.27 -8.19 4.81
C GLY A 206 6.54 -6.75 4.37
N ASP A 207 7.72 -6.35 3.92
CA ASP A 207 7.99 -4.91 3.77
C ASP A 207 7.55 -4.35 2.43
N VAL A 208 7.81 -5.02 1.32
CA VAL A 208 7.21 -4.64 0.02
C VAL A 208 5.71 -4.95 0.04
N TRP A 209 5.30 -6.06 0.67
CA TRP A 209 3.90 -6.43 0.86
C TRP A 209 3.15 -5.50 1.81
N ARG A 210 3.73 -5.05 2.92
CA ARG A 210 3.08 -4.09 3.83
C ARG A 210 2.81 -2.74 3.20
N ILE A 211 3.71 -2.27 2.34
CA ILE A 211 3.49 -1.03 1.58
C ILE A 211 2.32 -1.20 0.61
N MET A 212 2.17 -2.40 0.02
CA MET A 212 1.09 -2.71 -0.90
C MET A 212 -0.20 -3.20 -0.21
N GLU A 213 -0.11 -3.82 0.97
CA GLU A 213 -1.27 -4.30 1.74
C GLU A 213 -2.02 -3.16 2.44
N VAL A 214 -1.32 -2.11 2.83
CA VAL A 214 -1.95 -0.95 3.49
C VAL A 214 -2.68 -0.04 2.47
N ALA A 215 -2.42 -0.18 1.16
CA ALA A 215 -3.22 0.45 0.11
C ALA A 215 -4.58 -0.24 -0.10
N GLY A 216 -4.84 -1.36 0.57
CA GLY A 216 -6.05 -2.17 0.42
C GLY A 216 -6.83 -2.41 1.72
N LYS A 217 -6.53 -1.66 2.79
CA LYS A 217 -7.32 -1.70 4.02
C LYS A 217 -7.91 -0.32 4.28
N GLU A 218 -9.02 -0.05 3.65
CA GLU A 218 -10.13 0.80 4.12
C GLU A 218 -11.44 0.12 3.76
#